data_fc8ce51ad369d36f539bcd1994a863d8
#
_entry.id   fc8ce51ad369d36f539bcd1994a863d8
#
_cell.length_a   1.000
_cell.length_b   1.000
_cell.length_c   1.000
_cell.angle_alpha   90.00
_cell.angle_beta   90.00
_cell.angle_gamma   90.00
#
_symmetry.space_group_name_H-M   'P 1'
#
loop_
_entity.id
_entity.type
_entity.pdbx_description
1 polymer ?
#
loop_
_entity_poly.entity_id
_entity_poly.type
_entity_poly.pdbx_seq_one_letter_code
_entity_poly.pdbx_strand_id
1 'polypeptide(L)'
;MSYSRSVPRFAANLGFLFPEHAFLERFAAARRAGFSAVEFAAPYAHPAAEIAARLTDNALACILVNLPMGDRAKGDFGIACRPGREEEFRQGVARGIAYAHALGVTKLNCIAGIAKPGEDRALLREILVTNLRFAAREFKAAGLDLVVEPLNTVDVPGFLVPRSPAMVEVIDAVGEDNIALQYDIYHTAMMGDDPEGTLTAYMPRIRHIQFADAPGRGEPGTGRLDFKRLFEHIDRLGYQGWVSAEYRPTRPTEDTLPWLAALDQRVGRL
;
A
#
# COMPACT_ATOMS: atom_id res chain seq x y z
N MET A 1 -27.67 17.89 -11.83
CA MET A 1 -27.04 17.27 -10.66
C MET A 1 -25.66 17.89 -10.50
N SER A 2 -25.47 18.72 -9.47
CA SER A 2 -24.17 19.33 -9.18
C SER A 2 -23.23 18.23 -8.66
N TYR A 3 -22.25 17.81 -9.46
CA TYR A 3 -21.15 17.01 -8.97
C TYR A 3 -20.30 17.90 -8.05
N SER A 4 -20.51 17.76 -6.74
CA SER A 4 -19.49 18.22 -5.79
C SER A 4 -18.20 17.49 -6.12
N ARG A 5 -17.20 18.19 -6.66
CA ARG A 5 -15.87 17.62 -6.91
C ARG A 5 -15.26 17.30 -5.54
N SER A 6 -15.28 16.02 -5.18
CA SER A 6 -14.57 15.55 -4.00
C SER A 6 -13.10 15.40 -4.39
N VAL A 7 -12.20 15.94 -3.59
CA VAL A 7 -10.77 15.65 -3.71
C VAL A 7 -10.52 14.28 -3.09
N PRO A 8 -9.66 13.43 -3.66
CA PRO A 8 -9.28 12.18 -2.99
C PRO A 8 -8.81 12.40 -1.56
N ARG A 9 -9.15 11.50 -0.65
CA ARG A 9 -8.66 11.56 0.72
C ARG A 9 -7.22 11.08 0.77
N PHE A 10 -6.31 11.89 1.32
CA PHE A 10 -4.90 11.55 1.36
C PHE A 10 -4.46 11.02 2.72
N ALA A 11 -3.53 10.05 2.70
CA ALA A 11 -2.87 9.48 3.87
C ALA A 11 -1.35 9.57 3.73
N ALA A 12 -0.64 9.50 4.86
CA ALA A 12 0.82 9.47 4.88
C ALA A 12 1.33 8.04 5.16
N ASN A 13 2.24 7.55 4.32
CA ASN A 13 2.98 6.32 4.63
C ASN A 13 4.17 6.65 5.55
N LEU A 14 4.05 6.27 6.83
CA LEU A 14 5.07 6.53 7.84
C LEU A 14 6.32 5.64 7.71
N GLY A 15 6.33 4.70 6.80
CA GLY A 15 7.55 3.98 6.41
C GLY A 15 8.49 4.83 5.56
N PHE A 16 7.95 5.86 4.91
CA PHE A 16 8.67 6.75 3.98
C PHE A 16 8.70 8.20 4.46
N LEU A 17 7.54 8.78 4.81
CA LEU A 17 7.42 10.16 5.22
C LEU A 17 7.92 10.37 6.66
N PHE A 18 8.41 11.57 6.92
CA PHE A 18 8.97 12.00 8.20
C PHE A 18 10.19 11.18 8.65
N PRO A 19 11.13 10.80 7.75
CA PRO A 19 12.32 10.03 8.11
C PRO A 19 13.25 10.75 9.09
N GLU A 20 13.11 12.07 9.21
CA GLU A 20 13.79 12.93 10.18
C GLU A 20 13.41 12.67 11.63
N HIS A 21 12.31 11.91 11.86
CA HIS A 21 11.81 11.51 13.18
C HIS A 21 11.94 10.00 13.43
N ALA A 22 12.07 9.60 14.70
CA ALA A 22 11.91 8.21 15.09
C ALA A 22 10.48 7.73 14.77
N PHE A 23 10.29 6.43 14.46
CA PHE A 23 9.01 5.93 13.94
C PHE A 23 7.78 6.35 14.76
N LEU A 24 7.85 6.23 16.10
CA LEU A 24 6.72 6.57 16.98
C LEU A 24 6.46 8.08 17.10
N GLU A 25 7.38 8.93 16.66
CA GLU A 25 7.22 10.40 16.63
C GLU A 25 6.59 10.85 15.32
N ARG A 26 6.65 10.02 14.25
CA ARG A 26 6.09 10.32 12.93
C ARG A 26 4.58 10.50 12.96
N PHE A 27 3.88 9.88 13.91
CA PHE A 27 2.43 10.05 14.07
C PHE A 27 2.08 11.52 14.40
N ALA A 28 2.77 12.10 15.37
CA ALA A 28 2.55 13.50 15.72
C ALA A 28 2.97 14.45 14.58
N ALA A 29 4.06 14.15 13.86
CA ALA A 29 4.49 14.91 12.69
C ALA A 29 3.44 14.87 11.58
N ALA A 30 2.91 13.68 11.23
CA ALA A 30 1.86 13.53 10.23
C ALA A 30 0.59 14.32 10.60
N ARG A 31 0.20 14.28 11.88
CA ARG A 31 -0.95 15.07 12.35
C ARG A 31 -0.74 16.56 12.21
N ARG A 32 0.44 17.08 12.61
CA ARG A 32 0.79 18.51 12.45
C ARG A 32 0.81 18.94 10.98
N ALA A 33 1.25 18.04 10.10
CA ALA A 33 1.25 18.26 8.65
C ALA A 33 -0.14 18.18 7.98
N GLY A 34 -1.22 17.95 8.76
CA GLY A 34 -2.60 17.97 8.27
C GLY A 34 -3.18 16.62 7.89
N PHE A 35 -2.43 15.51 8.00
CA PHE A 35 -2.99 14.19 7.73
C PHE A 35 -3.95 13.75 8.83
N SER A 36 -5.01 13.05 8.42
CA SER A 36 -5.97 12.38 9.32
C SER A 36 -5.89 10.85 9.27
N ALA A 37 -5.06 10.33 8.34
CA ALA A 37 -4.84 8.90 8.19
C ALA A 37 -3.38 8.60 7.86
N VAL A 38 -2.92 7.45 8.31
CA VAL A 38 -1.56 6.96 8.11
C VAL A 38 -1.55 5.48 7.75
N GLU A 39 -0.47 5.04 7.13
CA GLU A 39 -0.16 3.64 6.90
C GLU A 39 1.34 3.36 7.12
N PHE A 40 1.71 2.11 7.26
CA PHE A 40 3.11 1.70 7.38
C PHE A 40 3.26 0.18 7.18
N ALA A 41 4.37 -0.23 6.54
CA ALA A 41 4.53 -1.61 6.11
C ALA A 41 4.79 -2.60 7.26
N ALA A 42 5.57 -2.24 8.29
CA ALA A 42 6.11 -3.19 9.25
C ALA A 42 5.94 -2.74 10.71
N PRO A 43 4.74 -2.90 11.32
CA PRO A 43 4.50 -2.49 12.71
C PRO A 43 5.18 -3.38 13.75
N TYR A 44 5.64 -4.55 13.37
CA TYR A 44 5.94 -5.68 14.25
C TYR A 44 7.18 -5.52 15.14
N ALA A 45 7.96 -4.46 14.97
CA ALA A 45 9.06 -4.09 15.86
C ALA A 45 8.59 -3.39 17.15
N HIS A 46 7.33 -2.92 17.17
CA HIS A 46 6.74 -2.23 18.31
C HIS A 46 5.51 -2.98 18.82
N PRO A 47 5.21 -2.97 20.12
CA PRO A 47 3.95 -3.50 20.63
C PRO A 47 2.75 -2.81 19.98
N ALA A 48 1.73 -3.58 19.59
CA ALA A 48 0.54 -3.03 18.93
C ALA A 48 -0.16 -1.95 19.80
N ALA A 49 -0.19 -2.14 21.11
CA ALA A 49 -0.78 -1.18 22.05
C ALA A 49 -0.05 0.17 22.06
N GLU A 50 1.27 0.18 21.88
CA GLU A 50 2.04 1.43 21.80
C GLU A 50 1.71 2.22 20.52
N ILE A 51 1.60 1.51 19.39
CA ILE A 51 1.18 2.14 18.13
C ILE A 51 -0.27 2.64 18.23
N ALA A 52 -1.17 1.85 18.81
CA ALA A 52 -2.57 2.24 19.02
C ALA A 52 -2.69 3.50 19.88
N ALA A 53 -1.87 3.64 20.92
CA ALA A 53 -1.81 4.87 21.73
C ALA A 53 -1.40 6.07 20.86
N ARG A 54 -0.35 5.94 20.00
CA ARG A 54 0.07 7.02 19.10
C ARG A 54 -1.02 7.42 18.11
N LEU A 55 -1.77 6.46 17.58
CA LEU A 55 -2.92 6.74 16.70
C LEU A 55 -3.99 7.55 17.44
N THR A 56 -4.36 7.10 18.65
CA THR A 56 -5.37 7.75 19.49
C THR A 56 -4.95 9.17 19.90
N ASP A 57 -3.73 9.32 20.45
CA ASP A 57 -3.19 10.60 20.92
C ASP A 57 -3.15 11.67 19.82
N ASN A 58 -3.01 11.24 18.56
CA ASN A 58 -2.92 12.13 17.41
C ASN A 58 -4.20 12.17 16.58
N ALA A 59 -5.27 11.51 16.98
CA ALA A 59 -6.53 11.39 16.23
C ALA A 59 -6.29 10.98 14.76
N LEU A 60 -5.47 9.93 14.55
CA LEU A 60 -5.13 9.36 13.25
C LEU A 60 -5.81 8.02 13.05
N ALA A 61 -6.37 7.78 11.86
CA ALA A 61 -6.79 6.45 11.42
C ALA A 61 -5.57 5.70 10.84
N CYS A 62 -5.36 4.45 11.23
CA CYS A 62 -4.48 3.55 10.52
C CYS A 62 -5.27 2.85 9.41
N ILE A 63 -4.82 2.95 8.15
CA ILE A 63 -5.62 2.50 6.99
C ILE A 63 -5.06 1.27 6.31
N LEU A 64 -3.78 0.96 6.51
CA LEU A 64 -3.10 -0.19 5.95
C LEU A 64 -1.87 -0.55 6.79
N VAL A 65 -1.63 -1.84 6.94
CA VAL A 65 -0.32 -2.42 7.32
C VAL A 65 -0.05 -3.64 6.45
N ASN A 66 1.23 -4.04 6.32
CA ASN A 66 1.56 -5.28 5.62
C ASN A 66 1.56 -6.46 6.58
N LEU A 67 1.31 -7.66 6.08
CA LEU A 67 1.67 -8.91 6.74
C LEU A 67 3.18 -8.98 6.96
N PRO A 68 3.67 -9.79 7.93
CA PRO A 68 5.10 -10.05 8.07
C PRO A 68 5.71 -10.52 6.76
N MET A 69 6.79 -9.87 6.33
CA MET A 69 7.42 -10.08 5.03
C MET A 69 8.61 -11.06 5.07
N GLY A 70 8.83 -11.74 6.21
CA GLY A 70 10.02 -12.54 6.46
C GLY A 70 11.20 -11.73 6.98
N ASP A 71 12.40 -12.29 6.90
CA ASP A 71 13.64 -11.69 7.42
C ASP A 71 14.39 -10.95 6.31
N ARG A 72 14.36 -9.62 6.35
CA ARG A 72 15.06 -8.76 5.39
C ARG A 72 16.58 -8.98 5.36
N ALA A 73 17.18 -9.33 6.49
CA ALA A 73 18.61 -9.62 6.57
C ALA A 73 18.98 -10.91 5.83
N LYS A 74 18.03 -11.84 5.67
CA LYS A 74 18.16 -13.06 4.86
C LYS A 74 17.73 -12.88 3.39
N GLY A 75 17.39 -11.66 3.01
CA GLY A 75 16.98 -11.32 1.64
C GLY A 75 15.50 -11.57 1.35
N ASP A 76 14.66 -11.76 2.38
CA ASP A 76 13.23 -11.87 2.17
C ASP A 76 12.61 -10.52 1.76
N PHE A 77 11.67 -10.58 0.84
CA PHE A 77 10.81 -9.47 0.45
C PHE A 77 9.41 -10.01 0.15
N GLY A 78 8.73 -10.50 1.21
CA GLY A 78 7.54 -11.32 1.13
C GLY A 78 7.88 -12.82 1.10
N ILE A 79 7.08 -13.61 1.78
CA ILE A 79 7.26 -15.07 1.88
C ILE A 79 6.06 -15.85 1.36
N ALA A 80 5.04 -15.16 0.85
CA ALA A 80 3.78 -15.78 0.42
C ALA A 80 3.97 -16.78 -0.75
N CYS A 81 5.00 -16.60 -1.58
CA CYS A 81 5.32 -17.52 -2.66
C CYS A 81 6.40 -18.56 -2.31
N ARG A 82 6.89 -18.61 -1.05
CA ARG A 82 8.08 -19.41 -0.72
C ARG A 82 7.72 -20.84 -0.33
N PRO A 83 8.21 -21.86 -1.07
CA PRO A 83 7.97 -23.27 -0.71
C PRO A 83 8.64 -23.60 0.63
N GLY A 84 7.95 -24.41 1.44
CA GLY A 84 8.43 -24.87 2.77
C GLY A 84 8.35 -23.80 3.87
N ARG A 85 7.72 -22.65 3.60
CA ARG A 85 7.49 -21.58 4.61
C ARG A 85 6.00 -21.31 4.85
N GLU A 86 5.14 -22.27 4.51
CA GLU A 86 3.68 -22.13 4.61
C GLU A 86 3.25 -21.93 6.07
N GLU A 87 3.89 -22.64 7.01
CA GLU A 87 3.57 -22.49 8.44
C GLU A 87 3.99 -21.12 8.99
N GLU A 88 5.17 -20.63 8.62
CA GLU A 88 5.61 -19.28 8.97
C GLU A 88 4.67 -18.22 8.41
N PHE A 89 4.20 -18.42 7.17
CA PHE A 89 3.21 -17.53 6.54
C PHE A 89 1.89 -17.53 7.33
N ARG A 90 1.38 -18.70 7.75
CA ARG A 90 0.15 -18.82 8.55
C ARG A 90 0.27 -18.11 9.89
N GLN A 91 1.40 -18.28 10.56
CA GLN A 91 1.69 -17.56 11.83
C GLN A 91 1.75 -16.04 11.57
N GLY A 92 2.31 -15.61 10.44
CA GLY A 92 2.31 -14.23 9.98
C GLY A 92 0.89 -13.67 9.77
N VAL A 93 -0.01 -14.46 9.19
CA VAL A 93 -1.43 -14.12 9.02
C VAL A 93 -2.10 -13.89 10.36
N ALA A 94 -1.96 -14.83 11.30
CA ALA A 94 -2.54 -14.71 12.64
C ALA A 94 -2.00 -13.48 13.38
N ARG A 95 -0.69 -13.20 13.28
CA ARG A 95 -0.08 -12.00 13.85
C ARG A 95 -0.61 -10.72 13.20
N GLY A 96 -0.78 -10.72 11.88
CA GLY A 96 -1.36 -9.60 11.13
C GLY A 96 -2.76 -9.26 11.60
N ILE A 97 -3.63 -10.27 11.78
CA ILE A 97 -5.00 -10.12 12.29
C ILE A 97 -5.00 -9.49 13.68
N ALA A 98 -4.14 -9.97 14.58
CA ALA A 98 -4.04 -9.42 15.94
C ALA A 98 -3.64 -7.93 15.92
N TYR A 99 -2.67 -7.54 15.07
CA TYR A 99 -2.29 -6.14 14.90
C TYR A 99 -3.40 -5.31 14.24
N ALA A 100 -4.07 -5.84 13.23
CA ALA A 100 -5.18 -5.15 12.57
C ALA A 100 -6.28 -4.78 13.57
N HIS A 101 -6.71 -5.71 14.41
CA HIS A 101 -7.72 -5.45 15.43
C HIS A 101 -7.24 -4.42 16.46
N ALA A 102 -6.00 -4.52 16.93
CA ALA A 102 -5.45 -3.58 17.89
C ALA A 102 -5.31 -2.15 17.34
N LEU A 103 -5.05 -2.01 16.05
CA LEU A 103 -4.84 -0.73 15.38
C LEU A 103 -6.12 -0.18 14.70
N GLY A 104 -7.22 -0.93 14.70
CA GLY A 104 -8.45 -0.56 14.00
C GLY A 104 -8.33 -0.57 12.48
N VAL A 105 -7.38 -1.35 11.93
CA VAL A 105 -7.17 -1.48 10.47
C VAL A 105 -8.16 -2.48 9.90
N THR A 106 -8.72 -2.17 8.73
CA THR A 106 -9.68 -3.03 8.06
C THR A 106 -9.10 -3.81 6.87
N LYS A 107 -7.86 -3.52 6.47
CA LYS A 107 -7.20 -4.21 5.37
C LYS A 107 -5.70 -4.36 5.60
N LEU A 108 -5.11 -5.47 5.16
CA LEU A 108 -3.68 -5.70 5.18
C LEU A 108 -3.16 -6.04 3.79
N ASN A 109 -1.93 -5.57 3.49
CA ASN A 109 -1.24 -5.93 2.27
C ASN A 109 -0.39 -7.19 2.47
N CYS A 110 -0.41 -8.09 1.50
CA CYS A 110 0.46 -9.26 1.43
C CYS A 110 1.46 -9.10 0.28
N ILE A 111 2.73 -8.99 0.61
CA ILE A 111 3.82 -8.97 -0.38
C ILE A 111 4.08 -10.38 -0.89
N ALA A 112 3.95 -10.58 -2.20
CA ALA A 112 4.04 -11.88 -2.86
C ALA A 112 5.39 -12.59 -2.63
N GLY A 113 6.48 -11.88 -2.81
CA GLY A 113 7.83 -12.41 -2.69
C GLY A 113 8.63 -12.38 -4.00
N ILE A 114 9.88 -12.81 -3.92
CA ILE A 114 10.86 -12.79 -5.00
C ILE A 114 11.08 -14.21 -5.55
N ALA A 115 11.09 -14.36 -6.87
CA ALA A 115 11.59 -15.55 -7.56
C ALA A 115 13.11 -15.40 -7.77
N LYS A 116 13.90 -16.33 -7.24
CA LYS A 116 15.36 -16.39 -7.45
C LYS A 116 15.67 -16.93 -8.85
N PRO A 117 16.86 -16.62 -9.40
CA PRO A 117 17.29 -17.22 -10.66
C PRO A 117 17.22 -18.76 -10.64
N GLY A 118 16.62 -19.35 -11.68
CA GLY A 118 16.48 -20.80 -11.81
C GLY A 118 15.30 -21.42 -11.07
N GLU A 119 14.53 -20.66 -10.28
CA GLU A 119 13.31 -21.17 -9.65
C GLU A 119 12.14 -21.24 -10.64
N ASP A 120 11.30 -22.25 -10.47
CA ASP A 120 10.07 -22.41 -11.25
C ASP A 120 9.02 -21.37 -10.83
N ARG A 121 8.84 -20.36 -11.67
CA ARG A 121 7.89 -19.28 -11.41
C ARG A 121 6.42 -19.73 -11.41
N ALA A 122 6.09 -20.80 -12.15
CA ALA A 122 4.75 -21.35 -12.15
C ALA A 122 4.43 -22.00 -10.80
N LEU A 123 5.34 -22.82 -10.28
CA LEU A 123 5.23 -23.39 -8.94
C LEU A 123 5.12 -22.33 -7.86
N LEU A 124 5.97 -21.29 -7.92
CA LEU A 124 5.91 -20.19 -6.95
C LEU A 124 4.56 -19.45 -7.00
N ARG A 125 3.97 -19.31 -8.20
CA ARG A 125 2.64 -18.70 -8.36
C ARG A 125 1.53 -19.59 -7.79
N GLU A 126 1.60 -20.89 -7.95
CA GLU A 126 0.64 -21.84 -7.35
C GLU A 126 0.68 -21.78 -5.81
N ILE A 127 1.89 -21.74 -5.23
CA ILE A 127 2.08 -21.55 -3.78
C ILE A 127 1.51 -20.21 -3.33
N LEU A 128 1.79 -19.13 -4.06
CA LEU A 128 1.25 -17.82 -3.78
C LEU A 128 -0.28 -17.83 -3.73
N VAL A 129 -0.94 -18.38 -4.77
CA VAL A 129 -2.40 -18.48 -4.83
C VAL A 129 -2.96 -19.27 -3.64
N THR A 130 -2.31 -20.38 -3.29
CA THR A 130 -2.73 -21.22 -2.15
C THR A 130 -2.63 -20.47 -0.83
N ASN A 131 -1.51 -19.77 -0.59
CA ASN A 131 -1.28 -19.01 0.62
C ASN A 131 -2.21 -17.78 0.69
N LEU A 132 -2.41 -17.06 -0.40
CA LEU A 132 -3.34 -15.93 -0.45
C LEU A 132 -4.79 -16.36 -0.20
N ARG A 133 -5.20 -17.53 -0.73
CA ARG A 133 -6.54 -18.08 -0.45
C ARG A 133 -6.71 -18.39 1.04
N PHE A 134 -5.71 -19.00 1.68
CA PHE A 134 -5.71 -19.19 3.11
C PHE A 134 -5.83 -17.85 3.86
N ALA A 135 -4.97 -16.87 3.54
CA ALA A 135 -4.99 -15.55 4.20
C ALA A 135 -6.33 -14.84 4.00
N ALA A 136 -6.91 -14.86 2.79
CA ALA A 136 -8.20 -14.24 2.50
C ALA A 136 -9.33 -14.84 3.35
N ARG A 137 -9.36 -16.17 3.53
CA ARG A 137 -10.36 -16.84 4.36
C ARG A 137 -10.23 -16.48 5.84
N GLU A 138 -9.01 -16.48 6.38
CA GLU A 138 -8.75 -16.06 7.76
C GLU A 138 -9.15 -14.59 7.97
N PHE A 139 -8.82 -13.73 7.01
CA PHE A 139 -9.19 -12.32 7.06
C PHE A 139 -10.71 -12.11 6.99
N LYS A 140 -11.40 -12.87 6.13
CA LYS A 140 -12.85 -12.81 6.03
C LYS A 140 -13.52 -13.19 7.35
N ALA A 141 -13.02 -14.24 8.00
CA ALA A 141 -13.48 -14.65 9.33
C ALA A 141 -13.23 -13.58 10.41
N ALA A 142 -12.17 -12.78 10.24
CA ALA A 142 -11.80 -11.66 11.12
C ALA A 142 -12.46 -10.31 10.72
N GLY A 143 -13.27 -10.26 9.68
CA GLY A 143 -13.89 -9.02 9.18
C GLY A 143 -12.91 -8.08 8.46
N LEU A 144 -11.85 -8.62 7.86
CA LEU A 144 -10.78 -7.87 7.21
C LEU A 144 -10.71 -8.16 5.70
N ASP A 145 -10.17 -7.20 4.96
CA ASP A 145 -9.82 -7.34 3.57
C ASP A 145 -8.31 -7.63 3.39
N LEU A 146 -8.01 -8.43 2.38
CA LEU A 146 -6.65 -8.65 1.88
C LEU A 146 -6.41 -7.78 0.65
N VAL A 147 -5.28 -7.08 0.60
CA VAL A 147 -4.82 -6.47 -0.63
C VAL A 147 -3.46 -7.04 -1.04
N VAL A 148 -3.18 -7.04 -2.32
CA VAL A 148 -1.92 -7.53 -2.89
C VAL A 148 -1.37 -6.52 -3.88
N GLU A 149 -0.07 -6.31 -3.85
CA GLU A 149 0.60 -5.22 -4.55
C GLU A 149 1.61 -5.76 -5.57
N PRO A 150 1.51 -5.34 -6.84
CA PRO A 150 2.57 -5.55 -7.82
C PRO A 150 3.71 -4.54 -7.59
N LEU A 151 4.92 -5.03 -7.32
CA LEU A 151 6.10 -4.19 -7.15
C LEU A 151 7.00 -4.25 -8.37
N ASN A 152 7.53 -3.10 -8.82
CA ASN A 152 8.40 -3.02 -9.97
C ASN A 152 9.72 -3.79 -9.78
N THR A 153 10.26 -4.34 -10.86
CA THR A 153 11.48 -5.15 -10.84
C THR A 153 12.77 -4.33 -10.89
N VAL A 154 12.68 -3.01 -10.99
CA VAL A 154 13.83 -2.10 -10.90
C VAL A 154 14.25 -1.97 -9.43
N ASP A 155 13.29 -1.69 -8.54
CA ASP A 155 13.55 -1.57 -7.10
C ASP A 155 13.62 -2.93 -6.40
N VAL A 156 12.85 -3.92 -6.89
CA VAL A 156 12.77 -5.28 -6.33
C VAL A 156 13.04 -6.31 -7.42
N PRO A 157 14.31 -6.53 -7.78
CA PRO A 157 14.69 -7.50 -8.80
C PRO A 157 14.16 -8.90 -8.49
N GLY A 158 13.54 -9.52 -9.49
CA GLY A 158 12.96 -10.86 -9.37
C GLY A 158 11.59 -10.91 -8.70
N PHE A 159 10.95 -9.78 -8.36
CA PHE A 159 9.59 -9.81 -7.80
C PHE A 159 8.66 -10.67 -8.64
N LEU A 160 7.88 -11.54 -7.99
CA LEU A 160 7.17 -12.62 -8.69
C LEU A 160 6.07 -12.09 -9.61
N VAL A 161 5.29 -11.10 -9.18
CA VAL A 161 4.14 -10.56 -9.92
C VAL A 161 4.22 -9.03 -10.03
N PRO A 162 5.02 -8.48 -10.97
CA PRO A 162 5.37 -7.07 -10.98
C PRO A 162 4.36 -6.15 -11.70
N ARG A 163 3.30 -6.69 -12.32
CA ARG A 163 2.34 -5.91 -13.11
C ARG A 163 0.91 -6.15 -12.66
N SER A 164 0.09 -5.11 -12.68
CA SER A 164 -1.32 -5.16 -12.28
C SER A 164 -2.15 -6.20 -13.01
N PRO A 165 -2.06 -6.39 -14.36
CA PRO A 165 -2.79 -7.45 -15.03
C PRO A 165 -2.51 -8.85 -14.48
N ALA A 166 -1.24 -9.18 -14.29
CA ALA A 166 -0.82 -10.48 -13.77
C ALA A 166 -1.23 -10.67 -12.29
N MET A 167 -1.27 -9.58 -11.49
CA MET A 167 -1.75 -9.64 -10.12
C MET A 167 -3.27 -9.84 -10.06
N VAL A 168 -4.03 -9.24 -10.98
CA VAL A 168 -5.48 -9.48 -11.10
C VAL A 168 -5.76 -10.94 -11.44
N GLU A 169 -4.99 -11.57 -12.33
CA GLU A 169 -5.10 -13.02 -12.59
C GLU A 169 -4.84 -13.88 -11.33
N VAL A 170 -3.87 -13.46 -10.48
CA VAL A 170 -3.64 -14.12 -9.19
C VAL A 170 -4.85 -13.96 -8.27
N ILE A 171 -5.41 -12.75 -8.17
CA ILE A 171 -6.63 -12.47 -7.37
C ILE A 171 -7.80 -13.32 -7.86
N ASP A 172 -8.00 -13.43 -9.18
CA ASP A 172 -9.05 -14.25 -9.76
C ASP A 172 -8.85 -15.75 -9.44
N ALA A 173 -7.61 -16.23 -9.51
CA ALA A 173 -7.27 -17.61 -9.15
C ALA A 173 -7.45 -17.91 -7.65
N VAL A 174 -7.31 -16.90 -6.77
CA VAL A 174 -7.62 -17.04 -5.33
C VAL A 174 -9.10 -17.30 -5.11
N GLY A 175 -10.00 -16.59 -5.82
CA GLY A 175 -11.43 -16.87 -5.85
C GLY A 175 -12.20 -16.47 -4.59
N GLU A 176 -11.66 -15.56 -3.76
CA GLU A 176 -12.34 -14.99 -2.58
C GLU A 176 -12.75 -13.54 -2.86
N ASP A 177 -13.82 -13.06 -2.23
CA ASP A 177 -14.43 -11.75 -2.49
C ASP A 177 -13.80 -10.60 -1.68
N ASN A 178 -13.01 -10.94 -0.66
CA ASN A 178 -12.31 -9.99 0.21
C ASN A 178 -10.82 -9.82 -0.13
N ILE A 179 -10.39 -10.23 -1.33
CA ILE A 179 -9.06 -9.94 -1.86
C ILE A 179 -9.14 -8.95 -3.01
N ALA A 180 -8.25 -7.97 -3.05
CA ALA A 180 -8.25 -6.92 -4.04
C ALA A 180 -6.84 -6.40 -4.37
N LEU A 181 -6.75 -5.56 -5.40
CA LEU A 181 -5.51 -4.93 -5.82
C LEU A 181 -5.19 -3.73 -4.91
N GLN A 182 -3.97 -3.69 -4.37
CA GLN A 182 -3.31 -2.45 -3.96
C GLN A 182 -2.56 -1.91 -5.18
N TYR A 183 -2.93 -0.73 -5.60
CA TYR A 183 -2.40 -0.10 -6.79
C TYR A 183 -1.44 1.03 -6.42
N ASP A 184 -0.17 0.87 -6.73
CA ASP A 184 0.82 1.96 -6.60
C ASP A 184 1.14 2.54 -7.98
N ILE A 185 0.86 3.84 -8.14
CA ILE A 185 1.13 4.63 -9.35
C ILE A 185 2.62 4.58 -9.71
N TYR A 186 3.49 4.69 -8.70
CA TYR A 186 4.93 4.65 -8.90
C TYR A 186 5.40 3.32 -9.49
N HIS A 187 4.97 2.20 -8.90
CA HIS A 187 5.37 0.88 -9.37
C HIS A 187 4.88 0.62 -10.80
N THR A 188 3.67 1.05 -11.14
CA THR A 188 3.13 0.97 -12.51
C THR A 188 3.97 1.77 -13.50
N ALA A 189 4.30 3.02 -13.16
CA ALA A 189 5.09 3.90 -14.02
C ALA A 189 6.54 3.39 -14.21
N MET A 190 7.15 2.80 -13.17
CA MET A 190 8.48 2.20 -13.23
C MET A 190 8.54 0.96 -14.11
N MET A 191 7.42 0.23 -14.27
CA MET A 191 7.30 -0.88 -15.22
C MET A 191 7.02 -0.42 -16.66
N GLY A 192 6.92 0.90 -16.90
CA GLY A 192 6.64 1.48 -18.21
C GLY A 192 5.17 1.36 -18.64
N ASP A 193 4.28 0.97 -17.74
CA ASP A 193 2.85 0.92 -17.99
C ASP A 193 2.22 2.31 -17.84
N ASP A 194 1.05 2.53 -18.47
CA ASP A 194 0.28 3.77 -18.35
C ASP A 194 -0.52 3.78 -17.04
N PRO A 195 -0.23 4.71 -16.09
CA PRO A 195 -0.95 4.75 -14.82
C PRO A 195 -2.44 5.07 -14.96
N GLU A 196 -2.84 5.99 -15.84
CA GLU A 196 -4.25 6.36 -16.04
C GLU A 196 -5.04 5.22 -16.70
N GLY A 197 -4.47 4.60 -17.74
CA GLY A 197 -5.07 3.45 -18.40
C GLY A 197 -5.25 2.28 -17.45
N THR A 198 -4.25 2.03 -16.59
CA THR A 198 -4.32 0.97 -15.58
C THR A 198 -5.37 1.25 -14.51
N LEU A 199 -5.46 2.49 -13.99
CA LEU A 199 -6.53 2.92 -13.08
C LEU A 199 -7.91 2.71 -13.71
N THR A 200 -8.09 3.12 -14.96
CA THR A 200 -9.37 2.97 -15.68
C THR A 200 -9.76 1.49 -15.82
N ALA A 201 -8.81 0.64 -16.21
CA ALA A 201 -9.07 -0.77 -16.47
C ALA A 201 -9.40 -1.56 -15.18
N TYR A 202 -8.76 -1.20 -14.07
CA TYR A 202 -8.80 -2.01 -12.85
C TYR A 202 -9.45 -1.33 -11.64
N MET A 203 -10.04 -0.13 -11.76
CA MET A 203 -10.67 0.59 -10.65
C MET A 203 -11.64 -0.28 -9.82
N PRO A 204 -12.52 -1.10 -10.42
CA PRO A 204 -13.41 -1.97 -9.64
C PRO A 204 -12.69 -3.04 -8.80
N ARG A 205 -11.42 -3.30 -9.08
CA ARG A 205 -10.58 -4.30 -8.41
C ARG A 205 -9.64 -3.65 -7.37
N ILE A 206 -9.54 -2.31 -7.34
CA ILE A 206 -8.64 -1.55 -6.49
C ILE A 206 -9.34 -1.21 -5.18
N ARG A 207 -8.72 -1.58 -4.05
CA ARG A 207 -9.17 -1.18 -2.70
C ARG A 207 -8.19 -0.29 -1.96
N HIS A 208 -6.99 -0.06 -2.52
CA HIS A 208 -6.02 0.87 -1.98
C HIS A 208 -5.17 1.46 -3.10
N ILE A 209 -4.86 2.76 -2.99
CA ILE A 209 -4.02 3.48 -3.95
C ILE A 209 -2.86 4.12 -3.22
N GLN A 210 -1.66 3.95 -3.78
CA GLN A 210 -0.44 4.64 -3.33
C GLN A 210 0.19 5.42 -4.46
N PHE A 211 1.03 6.41 -4.13
CA PHE A 211 1.74 7.19 -5.12
C PHE A 211 3.10 7.70 -4.64
N ALA A 212 4.01 7.80 -5.61
CA ALA A 212 5.23 8.60 -5.60
C ALA A 212 5.55 9.00 -7.04
N ASP A 213 6.40 10.02 -7.22
CA ASP A 213 6.80 10.43 -8.55
C ASP A 213 7.89 9.51 -9.13
N ALA A 214 7.86 9.32 -10.43
CA ALA A 214 8.78 8.43 -11.14
C ALA A 214 9.56 9.20 -12.23
N PRO A 215 10.85 8.87 -12.41
CA PRO A 215 11.69 8.01 -11.57
C PRO A 215 12.09 8.67 -10.24
N GLY A 216 12.72 7.91 -9.32
CA GLY A 216 13.32 8.44 -8.09
C GLY A 216 12.47 8.27 -6.84
N ARG A 217 11.15 7.98 -6.98
CA ARG A 217 10.21 7.77 -5.87
C ARG A 217 10.11 8.98 -4.93
N GLY A 218 10.24 10.20 -5.46
CA GLY A 218 10.12 11.45 -4.72
C GLY A 218 8.69 11.98 -4.61
N GLU A 219 8.52 13.17 -4.02
CA GLU A 219 7.25 13.88 -3.95
C GLU A 219 6.74 14.30 -5.33
N PRO A 220 5.43 14.58 -5.51
CA PRO A 220 4.85 15.11 -6.73
C PRO A 220 5.62 16.33 -7.28
N GLY A 221 6.02 16.24 -8.56
CA GLY A 221 6.78 17.28 -9.27
C GLY A 221 8.30 17.08 -9.27
N THR A 222 8.81 15.99 -8.69
CA THR A 222 10.24 15.63 -8.75
C THR A 222 10.58 14.71 -9.91
N GLY A 223 9.60 14.10 -10.55
CA GLY A 223 9.73 13.19 -11.68
C GLY A 223 8.93 13.69 -12.90
N ARG A 224 8.27 12.73 -13.58
CA ARG A 224 7.58 12.99 -14.86
C ARG A 224 6.05 12.83 -14.81
N LEU A 225 5.48 12.46 -13.64
CA LEU A 225 4.06 12.17 -13.54
C LEU A 225 3.25 13.45 -13.31
N ASP A 226 2.14 13.60 -14.03
CA ASP A 226 1.20 14.70 -13.83
C ASP A 226 0.20 14.33 -12.72
N PHE A 227 0.57 14.61 -11.46
CA PHE A 227 -0.27 14.30 -10.30
C PHE A 227 -1.57 15.08 -10.24
N LYS A 228 -1.61 16.27 -10.83
CA LYS A 228 -2.88 17.00 -10.94
C LYS A 228 -3.88 16.20 -11.77
N ARG A 229 -3.45 15.72 -12.92
CA ARG A 229 -4.26 14.93 -13.84
C ARG A 229 -4.61 13.56 -13.25
N LEU A 230 -3.65 12.90 -12.58
CA LEU A 230 -3.86 11.60 -11.93
C LEU A 230 -4.89 11.67 -10.80
N PHE A 231 -4.81 12.66 -9.91
CA PHE A 231 -5.77 12.81 -8.82
C PHE A 231 -7.17 13.19 -9.33
N GLU A 232 -7.26 14.07 -10.35
CA GLU A 232 -8.53 14.35 -11.02
C GLU A 232 -9.10 13.11 -11.72
N HIS A 233 -8.25 12.22 -12.22
CA HIS A 233 -8.69 10.97 -12.84
C HIS A 233 -9.23 9.98 -11.79
N ILE A 234 -8.55 9.81 -10.67
CA ILE A 234 -9.00 8.97 -9.54
C ILE A 234 -10.38 9.45 -9.06
N ASP A 235 -10.58 10.77 -8.93
CA ASP A 235 -11.87 11.35 -8.53
C ASP A 235 -12.96 11.07 -9.57
N ARG A 236 -12.68 11.28 -10.87
CA ARG A 236 -13.62 10.96 -11.96
C ARG A 236 -14.04 9.49 -12.01
N LEU A 237 -13.14 8.57 -11.62
CA LEU A 237 -13.44 7.14 -11.52
C LEU A 237 -14.24 6.78 -10.27
N GLY A 238 -14.53 7.76 -9.40
CA GLY A 238 -15.39 7.60 -8.22
C GLY A 238 -14.73 6.84 -7.07
N TYR A 239 -13.40 6.81 -6.99
CA TYR A 239 -12.71 6.14 -5.90
C TYR A 239 -12.98 6.83 -4.56
N GLN A 240 -13.47 6.07 -3.57
CA GLN A 240 -13.84 6.57 -2.24
C GLN A 240 -12.83 6.21 -1.13
N GLY A 241 -11.77 5.48 -1.49
CA GLY A 241 -10.73 5.06 -0.57
C GLY A 241 -9.71 6.16 -0.26
N TRP A 242 -8.61 5.76 0.38
CA TRP A 242 -7.47 6.61 0.65
C TRP A 242 -6.43 6.50 -0.46
N VAL A 243 -5.80 7.63 -0.79
CA VAL A 243 -4.66 7.72 -1.72
C VAL A 243 -3.44 8.07 -0.86
N SER A 244 -2.53 7.14 -0.68
CA SER A 244 -1.44 7.26 0.27
C SER A 244 -0.16 7.78 -0.37
N ALA A 245 0.44 8.79 0.25
CA ALA A 245 1.75 9.32 -0.12
C ALA A 245 2.85 8.38 0.35
N GLU A 246 3.43 7.61 -0.57
CA GLU A 246 4.49 6.63 -0.30
C GLU A 246 5.78 6.99 -1.05
N TYR A 247 6.24 8.21 -0.86
CA TYR A 247 7.44 8.72 -1.52
C TYR A 247 8.60 8.94 -0.54
N ARG A 248 9.80 9.00 -1.07
CA ARG A 248 11.02 9.39 -0.33
C ARG A 248 11.17 10.90 -0.42
N PRO A 249 10.94 11.64 0.69
CA PRO A 249 11.09 13.09 0.67
C PRO A 249 12.51 13.49 0.28
N THR A 250 12.64 14.44 -0.67
CA THR A 250 13.96 14.95 -1.12
C THR A 250 14.54 15.99 -0.17
N ARG A 251 13.75 16.45 0.82
CA ARG A 251 14.04 17.43 1.87
C ARG A 251 13.13 17.13 3.06
N PRO A 252 13.18 17.87 4.19
CA PRO A 252 12.27 17.64 5.32
C PRO A 252 10.83 17.49 4.84
N THR A 253 10.11 16.48 5.36
CA THR A 253 8.83 16.06 4.78
C THR A 253 7.83 17.22 4.65
N GLU A 254 7.74 18.09 5.66
CA GLU A 254 6.79 19.23 5.64
C GLU A 254 7.04 20.16 4.44
N ASP A 255 8.29 20.32 3.98
CA ASP A 255 8.64 21.12 2.81
C ASP A 255 8.25 20.46 1.48
N THR A 256 7.90 19.17 1.49
CA THR A 256 7.52 18.40 0.31
C THR A 256 6.00 18.32 0.11
N LEU A 257 5.19 18.96 0.97
CA LEU A 257 3.73 18.88 0.97
C LEU A 257 2.97 20.03 0.24
N PRO A 258 3.59 20.93 -0.56
CA PRO A 258 2.82 21.95 -1.30
C PRO A 258 1.74 21.38 -2.21
N TRP A 259 1.90 20.14 -2.72
CA TRP A 259 0.90 19.46 -3.51
C TRP A 259 -0.41 19.21 -2.73
N LEU A 260 -0.33 18.90 -1.43
CA LEU A 260 -1.48 18.69 -0.55
C LEU A 260 -2.24 20.01 -0.32
N ALA A 261 -1.52 21.07 0.05
CA ALA A 261 -2.09 22.39 0.24
C ALA A 261 -2.75 22.98 -1.03
N ALA A 262 -2.18 22.69 -2.21
CA ALA A 262 -2.75 23.13 -3.49
C ALA A 262 -4.09 22.43 -3.82
N LEU A 263 -4.34 21.23 -3.27
CA LEU A 263 -5.59 20.51 -3.42
C LEU A 263 -6.67 21.02 -2.45
N ASP A 264 -6.31 21.31 -1.18
CA ASP A 264 -7.22 21.86 -0.18
C ASP A 264 -7.79 23.22 -0.57
N GLN A 265 -6.98 24.08 -1.21
CA GLN A 265 -7.43 25.39 -1.71
C GLN A 265 -8.50 25.31 -2.79
N ARG A 266 -8.66 24.17 -3.46
CA ARG A 266 -9.72 23.96 -4.47
C ARG A 266 -11.07 23.60 -3.83
N VAL A 267 -11.04 22.96 -2.67
CA VAL A 267 -12.26 22.62 -1.91
C VAL A 267 -12.84 23.86 -1.21
N GLY A 268 -11.99 24.79 -0.77
CA GLY A 268 -12.39 26.02 -0.07
C GLY A 268 -12.87 27.18 -0.98
N ARG A 269 -12.92 26.99 -2.31
CA ARG A 269 -13.38 28.01 -3.28
C ARG A 269 -14.74 27.69 -3.90
N LEU A 270 -15.52 26.84 -3.29
CA LEU A 270 -16.93 26.61 -3.52
C LEU A 270 -17.74 27.11 -2.33
#